data_f36b86be06103d83191566b85fb34699
#
_entry.id   f36b86be06103d83191566b85fb34699
#
_cell.length_a   1.000
_cell.length_b   1.000
_cell.length_c   1.000
_cell.angle_alpha   90.00
_cell.angle_beta   90.00
_cell.angle_gamma   90.00
#
_symmetry.space_group_name_H-M   'P 1'
#
loop_
_entity.id
_entity.type
_entity.pdbx_description
1 polymer ?
#
loop_
_entity_poly.entity_id
_entity_poly.type
_entity_poly.pdbx_seq_one_letter_code
_entity_poly.pdbx_strand_id
1 'polypeptide(L)'
;KAAGVTFAASLIERVIEEQARGDATRAQGLRSQVIGLIGDNLADIRPGSPEAMRLKALLQDKGLWSQYLEVGIGPDAEVFTKAPVLASVGCGDDIGIRSDSAWNNPEPEVVLAVNSRGQIVGATLGNDVNLRDIEGRSALLLGKAKDNNASCALGPFIRLFDGSFGLEQVRNETVHLRVAGADGFELRGINTMASISRDPTDLVAQTLTAHQYPD
;
A
#
# COMPACT_ATOMS: atom_id res chain seq x y z
N LYS A 1 -11.97 1.61 -1.97
CA LYS A 1 -10.73 1.51 -2.76
C LYS A 1 -9.52 1.43 -1.85
N ALA A 2 -8.44 0.82 -2.31
CA ALA A 2 -7.15 0.84 -1.65
C ALA A 2 -6.04 1.13 -2.68
N ALA A 3 -4.86 1.48 -2.19
CA ALA A 3 -3.68 1.72 -3.01
C ALA A 3 -2.51 0.92 -2.46
N GLY A 4 -1.85 0.15 -3.32
CA GLY A 4 -0.67 -0.64 -3.01
C GLY A 4 0.65 0.10 -3.27
N VAL A 5 1.75 -0.46 -2.76
CA VAL A 5 3.14 -0.03 -3.05
C VAL A 5 3.36 1.47 -2.84
N THR A 6 2.83 2.02 -1.75
CA THR A 6 2.88 3.46 -1.48
C THR A 6 4.08 3.89 -0.63
N PHE A 7 4.89 2.96 -0.13
CA PHE A 7 6.07 3.23 0.68
C PHE A 7 7.35 2.77 -0.01
N ALA A 8 8.34 3.66 -0.13
CA ALA A 8 9.62 3.38 -0.81
C ALA A 8 10.37 2.17 -0.22
N ALA A 9 10.40 2.04 1.10
CA ALA A 9 11.05 0.90 1.76
C ALA A 9 10.42 -0.44 1.36
N SER A 10 9.09 -0.51 1.35
CA SER A 10 8.35 -1.71 0.91
C SER A 10 8.57 -2.01 -0.56
N LEU A 11 8.70 -0.98 -1.40
CA LEU A 11 8.96 -1.10 -2.82
C LEU A 11 10.30 -1.80 -3.08
N ILE A 12 11.37 -1.36 -2.43
CA ILE A 12 12.72 -1.95 -2.60
C ILE A 12 12.70 -3.44 -2.24
N GLU A 13 12.12 -3.80 -1.10
CA GLU A 13 12.04 -5.19 -0.68
C GLU A 13 11.21 -6.05 -1.65
N ARG A 14 10.11 -5.52 -2.20
CA ARG A 14 9.31 -6.21 -3.23
C ARG A 14 10.11 -6.48 -4.50
N VAL A 15 10.89 -5.51 -4.97
CA VAL A 15 11.76 -5.66 -6.14
C VAL A 15 12.82 -6.74 -5.89
N ILE A 16 13.43 -6.73 -4.70
CA ILE A 16 14.44 -7.72 -4.31
C ILE A 16 13.83 -9.13 -4.26
N GLU A 17 12.68 -9.29 -3.61
CA GLU A 17 11.96 -10.56 -3.51
C GLU A 17 11.59 -11.12 -4.90
N GLU A 18 11.04 -10.29 -5.78
CA GLU A 18 10.69 -10.66 -7.16
C GLU A 18 11.92 -11.16 -7.92
N GLN A 19 13.01 -10.41 -7.89
CA GLN A 19 14.24 -10.72 -8.60
C GLN A 19 14.98 -11.93 -8.01
N ALA A 20 14.93 -12.11 -6.70
CA ALA A 20 15.59 -13.20 -6.00
C ALA A 20 14.88 -14.55 -6.20
N ARG A 21 13.59 -14.55 -6.52
CA ARG A 21 12.77 -15.76 -6.70
C ARG A 21 12.88 -16.75 -5.52
N GLY A 22 12.94 -16.22 -4.30
CA GLY A 22 13.04 -17.01 -3.08
C GLY A 22 14.47 -17.44 -2.68
N ASP A 23 15.49 -17.02 -3.41
CA ASP A 23 16.91 -17.28 -3.06
C ASP A 23 17.47 -16.17 -2.16
N ALA A 24 17.72 -16.49 -0.89
CA ALA A 24 18.19 -15.53 0.10
C ALA A 24 19.61 -14.98 -0.21
N THR A 25 20.51 -15.80 -0.80
CA THR A 25 21.85 -15.37 -1.18
C THR A 25 21.81 -14.38 -2.34
N ARG A 26 20.97 -14.68 -3.32
CA ARG A 26 20.70 -13.79 -4.46
C ARG A 26 20.05 -12.49 -4.01
N ALA A 27 19.14 -12.53 -3.03
CA ALA A 27 18.51 -11.35 -2.48
C ALA A 27 19.52 -10.37 -1.88
N GLN A 28 20.54 -10.86 -1.17
CA GLN A 28 21.59 -10.02 -0.58
C GLN A 28 22.43 -9.32 -1.64
N GLY A 29 22.80 -10.02 -2.71
CA GLY A 29 23.55 -9.43 -3.83
C GLY A 29 22.72 -8.36 -4.58
N LEU A 30 21.46 -8.66 -4.83
CA LEU A 30 20.50 -7.73 -5.46
C LEU A 30 20.27 -6.47 -4.61
N ARG A 31 20.13 -6.63 -3.29
CA ARG A 31 19.97 -5.49 -2.36
C ARG A 31 21.11 -4.50 -2.52
N SER A 32 22.35 -4.98 -2.52
CA SER A 32 23.54 -4.14 -2.70
C SER A 32 23.54 -3.43 -4.06
N GLN A 33 23.13 -4.11 -5.14
CA GLN A 33 23.04 -3.52 -6.48
C GLN A 33 21.94 -2.48 -6.57
N VAL A 34 20.74 -2.80 -6.08
CA VAL A 34 19.57 -1.90 -6.12
C VAL A 34 19.84 -0.65 -5.31
N ILE A 35 20.32 -0.79 -4.08
CA ILE A 35 20.69 0.36 -3.22
C ILE A 35 21.80 1.19 -3.86
N GLY A 36 22.80 0.56 -4.46
CA GLY A 36 23.90 1.26 -5.14
C GLY A 36 23.46 2.06 -6.38
N LEU A 37 22.38 1.66 -7.04
CA LEU A 37 21.84 2.34 -8.23
C LEU A 37 20.82 3.42 -7.88
N ILE A 38 19.96 3.16 -6.89
CA ILE A 38 18.85 4.03 -6.49
C ILE A 38 19.32 5.05 -5.44
N GLY A 39 20.37 4.71 -4.66
CA GLY A 39 20.78 5.47 -3.50
C GLY A 39 19.82 5.33 -2.32
N ASP A 40 20.13 6.02 -1.21
CA ASP A 40 19.28 6.01 0.00
C ASP A 40 17.99 6.86 -0.16
N ASN A 41 17.79 7.51 -1.31
CA ASN A 41 16.82 8.59 -1.51
C ASN A 41 15.58 8.19 -2.34
N LEU A 42 15.23 6.90 -2.43
CA LEU A 42 14.00 6.52 -3.14
C LEU A 42 12.75 7.16 -2.52
N ALA A 43 12.76 7.40 -1.21
CA ALA A 43 11.69 8.10 -0.50
C ALA A 43 11.49 9.56 -0.95
N ASP A 44 12.55 10.20 -1.44
CA ASP A 44 12.53 11.59 -1.90
C ASP A 44 12.09 11.71 -3.37
N ILE A 45 12.05 10.61 -4.10
CA ILE A 45 11.63 10.61 -5.51
C ILE A 45 10.11 10.73 -5.60
N ARG A 46 9.65 11.85 -6.14
CA ARG A 46 8.24 12.03 -6.41
C ARG A 46 7.80 11.13 -7.59
N PRO A 47 6.84 10.24 -7.40
CA PRO A 47 6.32 9.40 -8.46
C PRO A 47 5.86 10.19 -9.69
N GLY A 48 6.18 9.69 -10.89
CA GLY A 48 5.87 10.34 -12.15
C GLY A 48 6.73 11.58 -12.49
N SER A 49 7.66 11.99 -11.61
CA SER A 49 8.53 13.14 -11.89
C SER A 49 9.57 12.84 -12.98
N PRO A 50 10.20 13.87 -13.58
CA PRO A 50 11.32 13.68 -14.50
C PRO A 50 12.46 12.85 -13.91
N GLU A 51 12.72 12.98 -12.61
CA GLU A 51 13.70 12.20 -11.85
C GLU A 51 13.32 10.72 -11.82
N ALA A 52 12.05 10.42 -11.48
CA ALA A 52 11.51 9.06 -11.49
C ALA A 52 11.60 8.43 -12.88
N MET A 53 11.30 9.18 -13.93
CA MET A 53 11.38 8.69 -15.32
C MET A 53 12.82 8.45 -15.77
N ARG A 54 13.78 9.26 -15.33
CA ARG A 54 15.22 9.00 -15.58
C ARG A 54 15.69 7.72 -14.85
N LEU A 55 15.28 7.54 -13.61
CA LEU A 55 15.58 6.33 -12.85
C LEU A 55 14.94 5.11 -13.51
N LYS A 56 13.68 5.20 -13.96
CA LYS A 56 13.00 4.15 -14.71
C LYS A 56 13.84 3.72 -15.92
N ALA A 57 14.27 4.66 -16.75
CA ALA A 57 15.06 4.37 -17.94
C ALA A 57 16.38 3.66 -17.59
N LEU A 58 17.08 4.10 -16.53
CA LEU A 58 18.31 3.47 -16.06
C LEU A 58 18.07 2.03 -15.58
N LEU A 59 17.01 1.81 -14.78
CA LEU A 59 16.68 0.48 -14.27
C LEU A 59 16.23 -0.49 -15.37
N GLN A 60 15.53 0.01 -16.39
CA GLN A 60 15.17 -0.77 -17.57
C GLN A 60 16.41 -1.20 -18.35
N ASP A 61 17.36 -0.29 -18.59
CA ASP A 61 18.63 -0.58 -19.25
C ASP A 61 19.44 -1.66 -18.52
N LYS A 62 19.36 -1.69 -17.19
CA LYS A 62 20.01 -2.69 -16.33
C LYS A 62 19.21 -3.99 -16.15
N GLY A 63 18.01 -4.09 -16.73
CA GLY A 63 17.14 -5.25 -16.54
C GLY A 63 16.61 -5.40 -15.10
N LEU A 64 16.55 -4.31 -14.34
CA LEU A 64 16.11 -4.27 -12.93
C LEU A 64 14.72 -3.65 -12.76
N TRP A 65 14.06 -3.26 -13.84
CA TRP A 65 12.69 -2.73 -13.76
C TRP A 65 11.69 -3.84 -13.44
N SER A 66 10.73 -3.53 -12.56
CA SER A 66 9.66 -4.45 -12.18
C SER A 66 8.31 -3.76 -12.21
N GLN A 67 7.24 -4.55 -12.19
CA GLN A 67 5.86 -4.05 -12.08
C GLN A 67 5.63 -3.25 -10.79
N TYR A 68 6.34 -3.57 -9.70
CA TYR A 68 6.24 -2.83 -8.43
C TYR A 68 6.91 -1.46 -8.53
N LEU A 69 8.01 -1.34 -9.26
CA LEU A 69 8.63 -0.04 -9.58
C LEU A 69 7.71 0.81 -10.47
N GLU A 70 6.98 0.19 -11.40
CA GLU A 70 6.03 0.91 -12.26
C GLU A 70 4.98 1.64 -11.44
N VAL A 71 4.36 0.95 -10.46
CA VAL A 71 3.32 1.57 -9.62
C VAL A 71 3.87 2.35 -8.43
N GLY A 72 5.09 2.05 -7.99
CA GLY A 72 5.74 2.75 -6.87
C GLY A 72 6.26 4.14 -7.23
N ILE A 73 6.96 4.26 -8.35
CA ILE A 73 7.59 5.53 -8.80
C ILE A 73 7.16 5.98 -10.19
N GLY A 74 6.42 5.16 -10.96
CA GLY A 74 5.81 5.57 -12.21
C GLY A 74 4.69 6.60 -12.04
N PRO A 75 4.07 7.06 -13.14
CA PRO A 75 3.02 8.08 -13.06
C PRO A 75 1.75 7.57 -12.37
N ASP A 76 1.40 6.30 -12.57
CA ASP A 76 0.14 5.73 -12.13
C ASP A 76 0.30 4.91 -10.84
N ALA A 77 -0.57 5.15 -9.85
CA ALA A 77 -0.61 4.39 -8.62
C ALA A 77 -1.29 3.03 -8.83
N GLU A 78 -0.90 2.03 -8.04
CA GLU A 78 -1.67 0.80 -7.91
C GLU A 78 -2.94 1.10 -7.11
N VAL A 79 -4.08 1.16 -7.79
CA VAL A 79 -5.39 1.39 -7.16
C VAL A 79 -6.31 0.22 -7.46
N PHE A 80 -6.95 -0.34 -6.45
CA PHE A 80 -7.83 -1.49 -6.60
C PHE A 80 -9.09 -1.40 -5.74
N THR A 81 -10.08 -2.24 -6.05
CA THR A 81 -11.25 -2.42 -5.19
C THR A 81 -10.88 -3.34 -4.05
N LYS A 82 -10.92 -2.81 -2.83
CA LYS A 82 -10.67 -3.61 -1.62
C LYS A 82 -11.92 -4.34 -1.15
N ALA A 83 -13.03 -3.63 -1.11
CA ALA A 83 -14.32 -4.18 -0.72
C ALA A 83 -15.46 -3.33 -1.28
N PRO A 84 -16.60 -3.90 -1.64
CA PRO A 84 -17.84 -3.16 -1.75
C PRO A 84 -18.28 -2.66 -0.37
N VAL A 85 -19.12 -1.62 -0.36
CA VAL A 85 -19.50 -0.89 0.88
C VAL A 85 -20.02 -1.82 1.98
N LEU A 86 -20.81 -2.84 1.63
CA LEU A 86 -21.42 -3.75 2.61
C LEU A 86 -20.56 -4.99 2.95
N ALA A 87 -19.36 -5.11 2.39
CA ALA A 87 -18.46 -6.24 2.66
C ALA A 87 -17.31 -5.90 3.61
N SER A 88 -17.20 -4.64 4.07
CA SER A 88 -16.30 -4.26 5.14
C SER A 88 -16.93 -4.53 6.52
N VAL A 89 -16.08 -4.76 7.51
CA VAL A 89 -16.49 -4.96 8.90
C VAL A 89 -15.99 -3.82 9.79
N GLY A 90 -16.55 -3.71 10.98
CA GLY A 90 -16.16 -2.71 11.97
C GLY A 90 -14.96 -3.13 12.81
N CYS A 91 -14.50 -2.21 13.65
CA CYS A 91 -13.47 -2.48 14.64
C CYS A 91 -13.99 -3.46 15.69
N GLY A 92 -13.28 -4.56 15.88
CA GLY A 92 -13.65 -5.62 16.83
C GLY A 92 -14.43 -6.79 16.24
N ASP A 93 -14.82 -6.70 14.98
CA ASP A 93 -15.45 -7.81 14.27
C ASP A 93 -14.40 -8.79 13.71
N ASP A 94 -14.83 -10.01 13.42
CA ASP A 94 -14.02 -11.04 12.79
C ASP A 94 -13.75 -10.72 11.32
N ILE A 95 -12.51 -10.94 10.90
CA ILE A 95 -12.07 -10.79 9.50
C ILE A 95 -12.41 -12.05 8.71
N GLY A 96 -13.01 -11.86 7.54
CA GLY A 96 -13.23 -12.92 6.55
C GLY A 96 -11.96 -13.27 5.81
N ILE A 97 -11.60 -14.56 5.82
CA ILE A 97 -10.46 -15.11 5.08
C ILE A 97 -10.97 -16.26 4.23
N ARG A 98 -10.50 -16.34 2.98
CA ARG A 98 -10.85 -17.43 2.09
C ARG A 98 -10.31 -18.76 2.61
N SER A 99 -11.13 -19.81 2.52
CA SER A 99 -10.78 -21.18 2.96
C SER A 99 -9.68 -21.83 2.11
N ASP A 100 -9.42 -21.31 0.90
CA ASP A 100 -8.37 -21.79 -0.01
C ASP A 100 -7.05 -21.01 0.11
N SER A 101 -6.93 -20.11 1.12
CA SER A 101 -5.69 -19.41 1.46
C SER A 101 -5.06 -19.99 2.72
N ALA A 102 -3.78 -20.29 2.64
CA ALA A 102 -2.97 -20.81 3.74
C ALA A 102 -1.96 -19.78 4.29
N TRP A 103 -1.78 -18.65 3.61
CA TRP A 103 -0.89 -17.57 4.03
C TRP A 103 -1.52 -16.21 3.80
N ASN A 104 -2.00 -15.62 4.88
CA ASN A 104 -2.65 -14.32 4.90
C ASN A 104 -2.02 -13.44 5.98
N ASN A 105 -2.15 -12.13 5.82
CA ASN A 105 -1.58 -11.16 6.76
C ASN A 105 -2.46 -9.91 6.87
N PRO A 106 -2.45 -9.23 8.05
CA PRO A 106 -2.99 -7.89 8.16
C PRO A 106 -2.11 -6.88 7.45
N GLU A 107 -2.72 -5.86 6.88
CA GLU A 107 -2.05 -4.67 6.35
C GLU A 107 -2.71 -3.43 6.96
N PRO A 108 -2.12 -2.87 8.04
CA PRO A 108 -2.67 -1.69 8.70
C PRO A 108 -2.48 -0.46 7.82
N GLU A 109 -3.57 0.28 7.64
CA GLU A 109 -3.66 1.40 6.71
C GLU A 109 -4.23 2.64 7.38
N VAL A 110 -3.85 3.82 6.86
CA VAL A 110 -4.62 5.04 7.04
C VAL A 110 -5.71 5.09 5.97
N VAL A 111 -6.94 5.31 6.40
CA VAL A 111 -8.10 5.38 5.52
C VAL A 111 -8.63 6.80 5.48
N LEU A 112 -8.84 7.33 4.28
CA LEU A 112 -9.37 8.66 4.05
C LEU A 112 -10.87 8.61 3.78
N ALA A 113 -11.64 9.41 4.49
CA ALA A 113 -13.04 9.68 4.16
C ALA A 113 -13.11 10.78 3.09
N VAL A 114 -13.71 10.44 1.94
CA VAL A 114 -13.83 11.36 0.81
C VAL A 114 -15.30 11.58 0.49
N ASN A 115 -15.71 12.82 0.34
CA ASN A 115 -17.09 13.16 0.00
C ASN A 115 -17.37 13.06 -1.51
N SER A 116 -18.63 13.24 -1.93
CA SER A 116 -19.07 13.17 -3.33
C SER A 116 -18.43 14.21 -4.26
N ARG A 117 -17.78 15.23 -3.71
CA ARG A 117 -17.01 16.24 -4.46
C ARG A 117 -15.52 15.90 -4.59
N GLY A 118 -15.09 14.72 -4.13
CA GLY A 118 -13.69 14.31 -4.14
C GLY A 118 -12.83 14.99 -3.05
N GLN A 119 -13.45 15.62 -2.05
CA GLN A 119 -12.72 16.29 -0.97
C GLN A 119 -12.47 15.32 0.18
N ILE A 120 -11.26 15.28 0.69
CA ILE A 120 -10.90 14.53 1.90
C ILE A 120 -11.46 15.29 3.09
N VAL A 121 -12.33 14.66 3.87
CA VAL A 121 -13.07 15.28 4.99
C VAL A 121 -12.75 14.66 6.34
N GLY A 122 -11.94 13.63 6.38
CA GLY A 122 -11.55 12.96 7.62
C GLY A 122 -10.65 11.75 7.36
N ALA A 123 -10.21 11.12 8.43
CA ALA A 123 -9.40 9.92 8.38
C ALA A 123 -9.78 8.92 9.48
N THR A 124 -9.45 7.66 9.26
CA THR A 124 -9.55 6.57 10.23
C THR A 124 -8.45 5.54 9.96
N LEU A 125 -8.46 4.43 10.70
CA LEU A 125 -7.61 3.28 10.45
C LEU A 125 -8.37 2.19 9.68
N GLY A 126 -7.62 1.36 8.98
CA GLY A 126 -8.15 0.20 8.28
C GLY A 126 -7.19 -0.97 8.32
N ASN A 127 -7.72 -2.11 7.91
CA ASN A 127 -6.94 -3.32 7.69
C ASN A 127 -7.26 -3.86 6.30
N ASP A 128 -6.30 -3.70 5.39
CA ASP A 128 -6.34 -4.27 4.04
C ASP A 128 -5.82 -5.70 4.06
N VAL A 129 -6.62 -6.62 4.61
CA VAL A 129 -6.22 -8.02 4.73
C VAL A 129 -5.82 -8.59 3.38
N ASN A 130 -4.65 -9.23 3.34
CA ASN A 130 -4.07 -9.78 2.13
C ASN A 130 -3.99 -11.32 2.17
N LEU A 131 -4.25 -11.95 1.05
CA LEU A 131 -3.99 -13.36 0.82
C LEU A 131 -2.66 -13.51 0.06
N ARG A 132 -1.57 -13.59 0.83
CA ARG A 132 -0.20 -13.52 0.33
C ARG A 132 0.15 -14.63 -0.65
N ASP A 133 -0.35 -15.83 -0.40
CA ASP A 133 -0.18 -17.01 -1.27
C ASP A 133 -0.93 -16.90 -2.60
N ILE A 134 -1.92 -16.00 -2.70
CA ILE A 134 -2.64 -15.73 -3.94
C ILE A 134 -1.99 -14.54 -4.67
N GLU A 135 -1.79 -13.42 -3.98
CA GLU A 135 -1.17 -12.22 -4.53
C GLU A 135 0.21 -12.50 -5.14
N GLY A 136 1.06 -13.26 -4.42
CA GLY A 136 2.43 -13.56 -4.86
C GLY A 136 2.55 -14.42 -6.12
N ARG A 137 1.44 -14.99 -6.61
CA ARG A 137 1.46 -15.80 -7.84
C ARG A 137 1.39 -14.96 -9.12
N SER A 138 0.63 -13.88 -9.10
CA SER A 138 0.46 -13.00 -10.27
C SER A 138 -0.25 -11.70 -9.90
N ALA A 139 0.21 -10.59 -10.44
CA ALA A 139 -0.50 -9.31 -10.34
C ALA A 139 -1.95 -9.37 -10.85
N LEU A 140 -2.25 -10.28 -11.79
CA LEU A 140 -3.61 -10.50 -12.30
C LEU A 140 -4.54 -11.16 -11.26
N LEU A 141 -4.01 -11.64 -10.15
CA LEU A 141 -4.78 -12.22 -9.04
C LEU A 141 -5.01 -11.23 -7.90
N LEU A 142 -4.63 -9.96 -8.04
CA LEU A 142 -4.80 -8.94 -7.01
C LEU A 142 -6.25 -8.86 -6.52
N GLY A 143 -7.22 -8.81 -7.41
CA GLY A 143 -8.64 -8.80 -7.03
C GLY A 143 -9.03 -10.02 -6.19
N LYS A 144 -8.56 -11.23 -6.54
CA LYS A 144 -8.81 -12.43 -5.74
C LYS A 144 -8.12 -12.39 -4.37
N ALA A 145 -6.95 -11.76 -4.28
CA ALA A 145 -6.20 -11.64 -3.03
C ALA A 145 -6.80 -10.61 -2.06
N LYS A 146 -7.43 -9.56 -2.59
CA LYS A 146 -7.81 -8.36 -1.85
C LYS A 146 -9.33 -8.20 -1.66
N ASP A 147 -10.12 -8.42 -2.71
CA ASP A 147 -11.57 -8.18 -2.70
C ASP A 147 -12.31 -9.43 -2.25
N ASN A 148 -12.30 -9.68 -0.95
CA ASN A 148 -13.01 -10.79 -0.34
C ASN A 148 -14.01 -10.29 0.70
N ASN A 149 -15.08 -11.06 0.92
CA ASN A 149 -16.09 -10.71 1.88
C ASN A 149 -15.51 -10.62 3.30
N ALA A 150 -15.81 -9.53 4.01
CA ALA A 150 -15.34 -9.21 5.35
C ALA A 150 -13.80 -9.13 5.51
N SER A 151 -13.03 -9.04 4.43
CA SER A 151 -11.55 -8.95 4.50
C SER A 151 -11.01 -7.51 4.55
N CYS A 152 -11.86 -6.57 4.97
CA CYS A 152 -11.53 -5.16 5.19
C CYS A 152 -12.17 -4.70 6.49
N ALA A 153 -11.39 -4.31 7.48
CA ALA A 153 -11.91 -3.69 8.69
C ALA A 153 -11.65 -2.19 8.65
N LEU A 154 -12.63 -1.39 9.13
CA LEU A 154 -12.54 0.06 9.20
C LEU A 154 -12.94 0.56 10.59
N GLY A 155 -12.23 1.52 11.13
CA GLY A 155 -12.61 2.14 12.38
C GLY A 155 -11.44 2.44 13.34
N PRO A 156 -11.73 2.68 14.64
CA PRO A 156 -13.06 2.61 15.27
C PRO A 156 -14.00 3.76 14.90
N PHE A 157 -13.48 4.96 14.61
CA PHE A 157 -14.24 6.17 14.29
C PHE A 157 -13.54 6.93 13.16
N ILE A 158 -14.30 7.63 12.33
CA ILE A 158 -13.75 8.62 11.40
C ILE A 158 -13.54 9.92 12.18
N ARG A 159 -12.28 10.37 12.28
CA ARG A 159 -11.95 11.70 12.77
C ARG A 159 -12.14 12.69 11.62
N LEU A 160 -13.17 13.51 11.71
CA LEU A 160 -13.42 14.56 10.72
C LEU A 160 -12.38 15.68 10.85
N PHE A 161 -12.03 16.30 9.74
CA PHE A 161 -11.12 17.42 9.69
C PHE A 161 -11.76 18.70 10.26
N ASP A 162 -10.97 19.44 11.03
CA ASP A 162 -11.35 20.70 11.64
C ASP A 162 -10.11 21.60 11.83
N GLY A 163 -10.22 22.65 12.64
CA GLY A 163 -9.12 23.58 12.90
C GLY A 163 -7.93 22.97 13.66
N SER A 164 -8.06 21.78 14.23
CA SER A 164 -7.01 21.11 15.02
C SER A 164 -6.47 19.84 14.39
N PHE A 165 -7.19 19.26 13.45
CA PHE A 165 -6.82 18.02 12.76
C PHE A 165 -7.17 18.10 11.28
N GLY A 166 -6.20 17.91 10.43
CA GLY A 166 -6.34 17.96 8.99
C GLY A 166 -5.35 17.04 8.29
N LEU A 167 -5.19 17.20 6.99
CA LEU A 167 -4.35 16.33 6.18
C LEU A 167 -2.87 16.40 6.58
N GLU A 168 -2.39 17.54 7.08
CA GLU A 168 -1.00 17.68 7.54
C GLU A 168 -0.72 16.79 8.76
N GLN A 169 -1.67 16.68 9.67
CA GLN A 169 -1.54 15.73 10.79
C GLN A 169 -1.50 14.30 10.28
N VAL A 170 -2.39 13.93 9.35
CA VAL A 170 -2.40 12.60 8.73
C VAL A 170 -1.08 12.26 8.05
N ARG A 171 -0.46 13.21 7.35
CA ARG A 171 0.85 13.02 6.69
C ARG A 171 2.00 12.71 7.65
N ASN A 172 1.84 13.06 8.91
CA ASN A 172 2.85 12.88 9.95
C ASN A 172 2.50 11.79 10.98
N GLU A 173 1.36 11.11 10.80
CA GLU A 173 0.93 10.07 11.73
C GLU A 173 1.81 8.84 11.67
N THR A 174 1.87 8.14 12.81
CA THR A 174 2.57 6.87 12.95
C THR A 174 1.56 5.75 13.19
N VAL A 175 1.62 4.73 12.35
CA VAL A 175 0.76 3.55 12.44
C VAL A 175 1.49 2.44 13.18
N HIS A 176 0.87 1.92 14.23
CA HIS A 176 1.36 0.79 15.00
C HIS A 176 0.55 -0.47 14.67
N LEU A 177 1.26 -1.57 14.43
CA LEU A 177 0.67 -2.90 14.27
C LEU A 177 1.01 -3.75 15.48
N ARG A 178 0.03 -4.46 16.00
CA ARG A 178 0.22 -5.58 16.91
C ARG A 178 -0.61 -6.77 16.44
N VAL A 179 0.06 -7.90 16.24
CA VAL A 179 -0.58 -9.19 15.98
C VAL A 179 -0.29 -10.11 17.16
N ALA A 180 -1.32 -10.74 17.70
CA ALA A 180 -1.18 -11.68 18.81
C ALA A 180 -1.93 -12.97 18.47
N GLY A 181 -1.30 -14.11 18.72
CA GLY A 181 -1.87 -15.45 18.56
C GLY A 181 -2.26 -16.08 19.92
N ALA A 182 -3.20 -17.00 19.87
CA ALA A 182 -3.62 -17.77 21.06
C ALA A 182 -2.50 -18.67 21.62
N ASP A 183 -1.51 -19.00 20.77
CA ASP A 183 -0.31 -19.77 21.10
C ASP A 183 0.81 -18.96 21.75
N GLY A 184 0.55 -17.68 22.07
CA GLY A 184 1.53 -16.74 22.62
C GLY A 184 2.38 -16.03 21.55
N PHE A 185 2.10 -16.21 20.27
CA PHE A 185 2.74 -15.44 19.21
C PHE A 185 2.43 -13.95 19.39
N GLU A 186 3.44 -13.11 19.26
CA GLU A 186 3.29 -11.66 19.21
C GLU A 186 4.25 -11.07 18.16
N LEU A 187 3.70 -10.21 17.30
CA LEU A 187 4.46 -9.39 16.36
C LEU A 187 4.05 -7.94 16.55
N ARG A 188 5.03 -7.04 16.55
CA ARG A 188 4.84 -5.59 16.56
C ARG A 188 5.49 -4.96 15.36
N GLY A 189 4.79 -4.04 14.72
CA GLY A 189 5.27 -3.25 13.60
C GLY A 189 4.98 -1.77 13.83
N ILE A 190 5.76 -0.93 13.16
CA ILE A 190 5.59 0.52 13.17
C ILE A 190 5.93 1.04 11.78
N ASN A 191 5.13 1.99 11.30
CA ASN A 191 5.40 2.75 10.08
C ASN A 191 4.93 4.19 10.26
N THR A 192 5.50 5.12 9.50
CA THR A 192 5.10 6.52 9.53
C THR A 192 4.60 6.98 8.17
N MET A 193 3.51 7.72 8.15
CA MET A 193 2.97 8.35 6.94
C MET A 193 3.96 9.35 6.32
N ALA A 194 4.88 9.91 7.08
CA ALA A 194 5.94 10.77 6.56
C ALA A 194 6.87 10.07 5.54
N SER A 195 6.90 8.73 5.53
CA SER A 195 7.68 7.92 4.60
C SER A 195 6.88 7.45 3.36
N ILE A 196 5.64 7.94 3.20
CA ILE A 196 4.83 7.59 2.03
C ILE A 196 5.40 8.23 0.75
N SER A 197 5.55 7.45 -0.32
CA SER A 197 6.09 7.93 -1.60
C SER A 197 5.06 8.73 -2.40
N ARG A 198 3.76 8.42 -2.23
CA ARG A 198 2.66 9.09 -2.91
C ARG A 198 1.82 9.87 -1.91
N ASP A 199 1.67 11.17 -2.16
CA ASP A 199 0.82 12.01 -1.33
C ASP A 199 -0.64 11.49 -1.31
N PRO A 200 -1.32 11.51 -0.15
CA PRO A 200 -2.73 11.12 -0.05
C PRO A 200 -3.66 11.84 -1.04
N THR A 201 -3.37 13.10 -1.39
CA THR A 201 -4.17 13.85 -2.39
C THR A 201 -3.97 13.31 -3.81
N ASP A 202 -2.77 12.85 -4.17
CA ASP A 202 -2.51 12.18 -5.44
C ASP A 202 -3.30 10.86 -5.55
N LEU A 203 -3.28 10.06 -4.49
CA LEU A 203 -4.04 8.80 -4.44
C LEU A 203 -5.55 9.03 -4.59
N VAL A 204 -6.10 10.06 -3.94
CA VAL A 204 -7.51 10.42 -4.08
C VAL A 204 -7.80 10.91 -5.51
N ALA A 205 -6.92 11.72 -6.09
CA ALA A 205 -7.08 12.21 -7.47
C ALA A 205 -7.12 11.06 -8.47
N GLN A 206 -6.17 10.12 -8.38
CA GLN A 206 -6.11 8.96 -9.28
C GLN A 206 -7.27 7.98 -9.08
N THR A 207 -7.82 7.92 -7.86
CA THR A 207 -8.90 6.98 -7.51
C THR A 207 -10.28 7.53 -7.89
N LEU A 208 -10.52 8.82 -7.68
CA LEU A 208 -11.87 9.42 -7.69
C LEU A 208 -11.98 10.64 -8.59
N THR A 209 -11.11 11.63 -8.44
CA THR A 209 -11.30 12.95 -9.05
C THR A 209 -10.76 13.09 -10.47
N ALA A 210 -9.92 12.15 -10.90
CA ALA A 210 -9.49 12.06 -12.31
C ALA A 210 -10.54 11.44 -13.23
N HIS A 211 -11.67 11.02 -12.69
CA HIS A 211 -12.78 10.44 -13.44
C HIS A 211 -13.90 11.46 -13.68
N GLN A 212 -14.56 11.35 -14.82
CA GLN A 212 -15.81 12.04 -15.09
C GLN A 212 -16.97 11.11 -14.72
N TYR A 213 -17.83 11.58 -13.82
CA TYR A 213 -19.05 10.88 -13.50
C TYR A 213 -20.22 11.57 -14.22
N PRO A 214 -21.17 10.82 -14.76
CA PRO A 214 -22.41 11.43 -15.23
C PRO A 214 -23.14 12.03 -14.01
N ASP A 215 -23.75 13.21 -14.22
CA ASP A 215 -24.59 13.89 -13.23
C ASP A 215 -25.86 13.08 -12.93
#